data_325297d3088a34997574ea60e99751a8
#
_entry.id   325297d3088a34997574ea60e99751a8
#
_cell.length_a   1.000
_cell.length_b   1.000
_cell.length_c   1.000
_cell.angle_alpha   90.00
_cell.angle_beta   90.00
_cell.angle_gamma   90.00
#
_symmetry.space_group_name_H-M   'P 1'
#
loop_
_entity.id
_entity.type
_entity.pdbx_description
1 polymer ?
#
loop_
_entity_poly.entity_id
_entity_poly.type
_entity_poly.pdbx_seq_one_letter_code
_entity_poly.pdbx_strand_id
1 'polypeptide(L)'
;MLTFKNTSSVAKVAAIGVVLLLAGAQGALARNDKQLHPVSGVLSMPGVDSSVGMYFGNTPHPAVVKTLGTFPTNKKTNSFGKSDEEACNWAALSAVKTLQERALKEGGNAVINIKSYYKKNEVSHDDQFECHAGGFVAGVALIGDVVKLAK
;
A
#
# COMPACT_ATOMS: atom_id res chain seq x y z
N MET A 1 -39.35 77.10 -39.42
CA MET A 1 -38.11 76.32 -39.33
C MET A 1 -38.13 75.61 -37.98
N LEU A 2 -38.49 74.36 -37.95
CA LEU A 2 -38.61 73.58 -36.73
C LEU A 2 -37.35 72.66 -36.58
N THR A 3 -36.53 72.96 -35.55
CA THR A 3 -35.36 72.14 -35.23
C THR A 3 -35.73 71.06 -34.21
N PHE A 4 -35.78 69.85 -34.64
CA PHE A 4 -35.95 68.73 -33.73
C PHE A 4 -34.64 68.45 -33.05
N LYS A 5 -34.54 68.60 -31.74
CA LYS A 5 -33.49 68.09 -30.90
C LYS A 5 -33.75 66.61 -30.58
N ASN A 6 -32.96 65.77 -31.15
CA ASN A 6 -32.98 64.36 -30.87
C ASN A 6 -32.14 64.09 -29.62
N THR A 7 -32.77 63.81 -28.51
CA THR A 7 -32.09 63.35 -27.29
C THR A 7 -32.05 61.84 -27.29
N SER A 8 -30.92 61.28 -27.71
CA SER A 8 -30.65 59.91 -27.57
C SER A 8 -30.36 59.53 -26.11
N SER A 9 -31.33 58.87 -25.50
CA SER A 9 -31.17 58.26 -24.18
C SER A 9 -30.36 56.99 -24.32
N VAL A 10 -29.08 57.04 -23.93
CA VAL A 10 -28.26 55.87 -23.91
C VAL A 10 -28.59 55.06 -22.64
N ALA A 11 -29.36 54.01 -22.82
CA ALA A 11 -29.60 53.03 -21.77
C ALA A 11 -28.28 52.27 -21.47
N LYS A 12 -27.71 52.53 -20.31
CA LYS A 12 -26.58 51.72 -19.82
C LYS A 12 -27.13 50.36 -19.38
N VAL A 13 -26.93 49.38 -20.21
CA VAL A 13 -27.13 47.98 -19.83
C VAL A 13 -25.95 47.57 -18.95
N ALA A 14 -26.20 47.50 -17.64
CA ALA A 14 -25.24 46.88 -16.71
C ALA A 14 -25.25 45.37 -16.96
N ALA A 15 -24.23 44.87 -17.64
CA ALA A 15 -23.99 43.45 -17.75
C ALA A 15 -23.52 42.95 -16.36
N ILE A 16 -24.44 42.36 -15.62
CA ILE A 16 -24.07 41.59 -14.41
C ILE A 16 -23.41 40.33 -14.91
N GLY A 17 -22.09 40.33 -14.88
CA GLY A 17 -21.29 39.14 -15.11
C GLY A 17 -21.53 38.17 -13.97
N VAL A 18 -22.33 37.16 -14.22
CA VAL A 18 -22.38 35.97 -13.36
C VAL A 18 -21.04 35.25 -13.53
N VAL A 19 -20.12 35.51 -12.64
CA VAL A 19 -18.92 34.66 -12.48
C VAL A 19 -19.41 33.35 -11.89
N LEU A 20 -19.70 32.38 -12.75
CA LEU A 20 -19.80 30.98 -12.35
C LEU A 20 -18.42 30.58 -11.86
N LEU A 21 -18.26 30.63 -10.53
CA LEU A 21 -17.19 29.87 -9.86
C LEU A 21 -17.49 28.40 -10.12
N LEU A 22 -16.93 27.88 -11.19
CA LEU A 22 -16.69 26.45 -11.34
C LEU A 22 -15.68 26.09 -10.24
N ALA A 23 -16.17 25.85 -9.04
CA ALA A 23 -15.47 25.08 -8.05
C ALA A 23 -15.30 23.70 -8.69
N GLY A 24 -14.18 23.53 -9.39
CA GLY A 24 -13.75 22.23 -9.85
C GLY A 24 -13.71 21.36 -8.61
N ALA A 25 -14.63 20.41 -8.50
CA ALA A 25 -14.47 19.28 -7.62
C ALA A 25 -13.22 18.57 -8.12
N GLN A 26 -12.06 19.01 -7.65
CA GLN A 26 -10.86 18.20 -7.72
C GLN A 26 -11.20 17.03 -6.82
N GLY A 27 -11.61 15.92 -7.47
CA GLY A 27 -11.77 14.66 -6.78
C GLY A 27 -10.48 14.43 -6.01
N ALA A 28 -10.54 14.45 -4.68
CA ALA A 28 -9.42 14.09 -3.86
C ALA A 28 -9.03 12.68 -4.29
N LEU A 29 -7.95 12.55 -5.06
CA LEU A 29 -7.38 11.25 -5.38
C LEU A 29 -7.11 10.57 -4.04
N ALA A 30 -7.70 9.38 -3.85
CA ALA A 30 -7.51 8.62 -2.63
C ALA A 30 -6.00 8.46 -2.41
N ARG A 31 -5.50 8.88 -1.24
CA ARG A 31 -4.11 8.76 -0.87
C ARG A 31 -3.68 7.29 -0.95
N ASN A 32 -2.55 7.04 -1.56
CA ASN A 32 -1.94 5.72 -1.69
C ASN A 32 -0.42 5.88 -1.68
N ASP A 33 0.12 6.18 -0.50
CA ASP A 33 1.53 6.48 -0.34
C ASP A 33 2.34 5.20 -0.19
N LYS A 34 3.32 5.04 -1.07
CA LYS A 34 4.30 3.96 -0.94
C LYS A 34 5.31 4.31 0.16
N GLN A 35 5.45 3.43 1.13
CA GLN A 35 6.35 3.57 2.25
C GLN A 35 7.17 2.29 2.45
N LEU A 36 8.39 2.45 2.95
CA LEU A 36 9.24 1.33 3.35
C LEU A 36 9.33 1.30 4.88
N HIS A 37 9.11 0.14 5.45
CA HIS A 37 9.16 -0.08 6.89
C HIS A 37 10.11 -1.23 7.22
N PRO A 38 10.77 -1.20 8.40
CA PRO A 38 11.70 -2.26 8.79
C PRO A 38 10.96 -3.59 9.05
N VAL A 39 11.50 -4.66 8.49
CA VAL A 39 11.00 -6.03 8.70
C VAL A 39 11.09 -6.43 10.16
N SER A 40 12.13 -6.00 10.88
CA SER A 40 12.33 -6.29 12.30
C SER A 40 11.15 -5.86 13.18
N GLY A 41 10.52 -4.75 12.85
CA GLY A 41 9.33 -4.27 13.58
C GLY A 41 8.17 -5.24 13.53
N VAL A 42 7.96 -5.88 12.38
CA VAL A 42 6.88 -6.86 12.18
C VAL A 42 7.25 -8.23 12.74
N LEU A 43 8.47 -8.70 12.50
CA LEU A 43 8.88 -10.05 12.94
C LEU A 43 8.98 -10.18 14.45
N SER A 44 9.06 -9.07 15.18
CA SER A 44 9.01 -9.04 16.65
C SER A 44 7.60 -8.92 17.23
N MET A 45 6.57 -8.77 16.39
CA MET A 45 5.19 -8.64 16.86
C MET A 45 4.65 -9.96 17.40
N PRO A 46 3.78 -9.91 18.44
CA PRO A 46 3.05 -11.09 18.90
C PRO A 46 2.24 -11.73 17.76
N GLY A 47 2.26 -13.05 17.69
CA GLY A 47 1.53 -13.82 16.66
C GLY A 47 2.38 -14.25 15.48
N VAL A 48 3.62 -13.81 15.37
CA VAL A 48 4.60 -14.38 14.44
C VAL A 48 5.04 -15.75 14.97
N ASP A 49 4.97 -16.78 14.14
CA ASP A 49 5.37 -18.13 14.49
C ASP A 49 6.90 -18.27 14.38
N SER A 50 7.57 -18.40 15.52
CA SER A 50 9.03 -18.53 15.56
C SER A 50 9.54 -19.86 14.99
N SER A 51 8.67 -20.85 14.78
CA SER A 51 9.04 -22.14 14.16
C SER A 51 9.18 -22.06 12.64
N VAL A 52 8.69 -20.99 12.03
CA VAL A 52 8.76 -20.75 10.58
C VAL A 52 9.65 -19.55 10.30
N GLY A 53 10.85 -19.80 9.77
CA GLY A 53 11.79 -18.74 9.41
C GLY A 53 11.26 -17.85 8.28
N MET A 54 11.47 -16.55 8.41
CA MET A 54 11.06 -15.55 7.40
C MET A 54 12.30 -14.79 6.93
N TYR A 55 12.67 -14.97 5.68
CA TYR A 55 13.90 -14.39 5.11
C TYR A 55 13.56 -13.49 3.91
N PHE A 56 13.70 -12.20 4.13
CA PHE A 56 13.43 -11.20 3.09
C PHE A 56 14.64 -11.00 2.19
N GLY A 57 14.38 -10.83 0.89
CA GLY A 57 15.42 -10.56 -0.10
C GLY A 57 16.50 -11.62 -0.12
N ASN A 58 17.74 -11.16 0.01
CA ASN A 58 18.94 -12.01 0.03
C ASN A 58 19.45 -12.31 1.45
N THR A 59 18.63 -12.13 2.46
CA THR A 59 19.02 -12.43 3.85
C THR A 59 19.51 -13.86 3.95
N PRO A 60 20.70 -14.10 4.54
CA PRO A 60 21.27 -15.44 4.70
C PRO A 60 20.34 -16.37 5.48
N HIS A 61 20.27 -17.61 5.05
CA HIS A 61 19.49 -18.67 5.67
C HIS A 61 20.22 -20.02 5.56
N PRO A 62 19.84 -21.03 6.36
CA PRO A 62 20.37 -22.39 6.20
C PRO A 62 20.14 -22.96 4.79
N ALA A 63 20.87 -24.02 4.45
CA ALA A 63 20.74 -24.64 3.14
C ALA A 63 19.30 -25.12 2.86
N VAL A 64 18.85 -24.94 1.64
CA VAL A 64 17.55 -25.42 1.17
C VAL A 64 17.62 -26.91 0.91
N VAL A 65 16.82 -27.69 1.64
CA VAL A 65 16.67 -29.13 1.43
C VAL A 65 15.63 -29.42 0.36
N LYS A 66 14.53 -28.66 0.35
CA LYS A 66 13.44 -28.84 -0.59
C LYS A 66 12.72 -27.53 -0.84
N THR A 67 12.42 -27.23 -2.09
CA THR A 67 11.55 -26.13 -2.50
C THR A 67 10.12 -26.65 -2.66
N LEU A 68 9.15 -25.96 -2.06
CA LEU A 68 7.75 -26.40 -1.99
C LEU A 68 6.80 -25.53 -2.78
N GLY A 69 7.26 -24.42 -3.33
CA GLY A 69 6.50 -23.52 -4.18
C GLY A 69 6.66 -22.05 -3.82
N THR A 70 6.22 -21.20 -4.70
CA THR A 70 6.21 -19.74 -4.54
C THR A 70 4.79 -19.26 -4.34
N PHE A 71 4.54 -18.49 -3.29
CA PHE A 71 3.18 -18.07 -2.92
C PHE A 71 3.11 -16.57 -2.68
N PRO A 72 2.12 -15.89 -3.30
CA PRO A 72 1.81 -14.50 -3.04
C PRO A 72 0.85 -14.35 -1.86
N THR A 73 0.89 -13.20 -1.22
CA THR A 73 -0.13 -12.76 -0.28
C THR A 73 -0.40 -11.27 -0.47
N ASN A 74 -1.64 -10.85 -0.22
CA ASN A 74 -2.03 -9.45 -0.25
C ASN A 74 -2.99 -9.22 0.91
N LYS A 75 -2.56 -8.43 1.88
CA LYS A 75 -3.33 -8.14 3.09
C LYS A 75 -3.55 -6.65 3.25
N LYS A 76 -4.73 -6.31 3.71
CA LYS A 76 -5.15 -4.94 3.98
C LYS A 76 -5.67 -4.84 5.39
N THR A 77 -5.53 -3.67 5.98
CA THR A 77 -6.09 -3.33 7.28
C THR A 77 -6.73 -1.95 7.24
N ASN A 78 -7.67 -1.71 8.17
CA ASN A 78 -8.22 -0.38 8.39
C ASN A 78 -7.12 0.52 8.97
N SER A 79 -6.87 1.66 8.31
CA SER A 79 -5.90 2.68 8.75
C SER A 79 -6.54 3.90 9.41
N PHE A 80 -7.87 3.97 9.45
CA PHE A 80 -8.57 5.10 10.06
C PHE A 80 -8.23 5.25 11.54
N GLY A 81 -7.78 6.44 11.93
CA GLY A 81 -7.40 6.74 13.31
C GLY A 81 -6.07 6.11 13.77
N LYS A 82 -5.30 5.52 12.85
CA LYS A 82 -3.98 4.95 13.12
C LYS A 82 -2.89 5.73 12.36
N SER A 83 -1.66 5.67 12.87
CA SER A 83 -0.51 6.10 12.07
C SER A 83 -0.31 5.16 10.88
N ASP A 84 0.34 5.65 9.84
CA ASP A 84 0.69 4.81 8.68
C ASP A 84 1.59 3.64 9.11
N GLU A 85 2.55 3.89 10.00
CA GLU A 85 3.44 2.84 10.54
C GLU A 85 2.65 1.75 11.25
N GLU A 86 1.74 2.12 12.14
CA GLU A 86 0.89 1.16 12.86
C GLU A 86 0.06 0.32 11.89
N ALA A 87 -0.65 0.98 10.96
CA ALA A 87 -1.48 0.29 9.98
C ALA A 87 -0.65 -0.61 9.05
N CYS A 88 0.52 -0.14 8.61
CA CYS A 88 1.44 -0.91 7.77
C CYS A 88 1.98 -2.14 8.51
N ASN A 89 2.34 -2.01 9.79
CA ASN A 89 2.80 -3.14 10.61
C ASN A 89 1.70 -4.19 10.80
N TRP A 90 0.45 -3.78 11.01
CA TRP A 90 -0.68 -4.72 11.09
C TRP A 90 -0.94 -5.46 9.77
N ALA A 91 -0.90 -4.75 8.64
CA ALA A 91 -1.05 -5.37 7.32
C ALA A 91 0.10 -6.34 7.03
N ALA A 92 1.33 -5.95 7.35
CA ALA A 92 2.51 -6.79 7.17
C ALA A 92 2.48 -8.02 8.07
N LEU A 93 2.06 -7.90 9.34
CA LEU A 93 1.87 -9.04 10.24
C LEU A 93 0.88 -10.05 9.64
N SER A 94 -0.23 -9.57 9.11
CA SER A 94 -1.21 -10.44 8.47
C SER A 94 -0.64 -11.16 7.25
N ALA A 95 0.19 -10.48 6.45
CA ALA A 95 0.87 -11.07 5.30
C ALA A 95 1.91 -12.11 5.72
N VAL A 96 2.73 -11.81 6.72
CA VAL A 96 3.72 -12.73 7.30
C VAL A 96 3.04 -13.99 7.82
N LYS A 97 2.02 -13.86 8.65
CA LYS A 97 1.28 -15.00 9.20
C LYS A 97 0.69 -15.88 8.10
N THR A 98 0.13 -15.29 7.05
CA THR A 98 -0.42 -16.04 5.92
C THR A 98 0.66 -16.85 5.20
N LEU A 99 1.86 -16.28 5.01
CA LEU A 99 2.99 -17.03 4.42
C LEU A 99 3.49 -18.13 5.36
N GLN A 100 3.53 -17.91 6.67
CA GLN A 100 3.88 -18.92 7.66
C GLN A 100 2.90 -20.09 7.68
N GLU A 101 1.61 -19.79 7.69
CA GLU A 101 0.54 -20.81 7.59
C GLU A 101 0.65 -21.61 6.28
N ARG A 102 0.96 -20.93 5.19
CA ARG A 102 1.21 -21.61 3.91
C ARG A 102 2.44 -22.52 3.99
N ALA A 103 3.53 -22.07 4.59
CA ALA A 103 4.74 -22.88 4.76
C ALA A 103 4.43 -24.16 5.54
N LEU A 104 3.72 -24.06 6.66
CA LEU A 104 3.32 -25.21 7.45
C LEU A 104 2.42 -26.17 6.67
N LYS A 105 1.44 -25.63 5.93
CA LYS A 105 0.52 -26.43 5.10
C LYS A 105 1.25 -27.22 4.03
N GLU A 106 2.29 -26.65 3.43
CA GLU A 106 3.11 -27.31 2.40
C GLU A 106 4.20 -28.25 2.98
N GLY A 107 4.34 -28.30 4.30
CA GLY A 107 5.36 -29.11 4.98
C GLY A 107 6.74 -28.45 5.05
N GLY A 108 6.80 -27.13 4.84
CA GLY A 108 8.01 -26.31 4.98
C GLY A 108 8.25 -25.83 6.41
N ASN A 109 9.42 -25.24 6.62
CA ASN A 109 9.81 -24.62 7.88
C ASN A 109 10.33 -23.19 7.70
N ALA A 110 10.27 -22.66 6.49
CA ALA A 110 10.69 -21.30 6.19
C ALA A 110 10.06 -20.77 4.90
N VAL A 111 10.04 -19.44 4.80
CA VAL A 111 9.80 -18.70 3.58
C VAL A 111 11.03 -17.86 3.30
N ILE A 112 11.61 -18.00 2.13
CA ILE A 112 12.82 -17.30 1.71
C ILE A 112 12.54 -16.39 0.51
N ASN A 113 13.53 -15.56 0.15
CA ASN A 113 13.42 -14.67 -1.01
C ASN A 113 12.12 -13.86 -1.00
N ILE A 114 11.69 -13.42 0.18
CA ILE A 114 10.45 -12.68 0.33
C ILE A 114 10.64 -11.28 -0.25
N LYS A 115 9.74 -10.90 -1.13
CA LYS A 115 9.74 -9.61 -1.83
C LYS A 115 8.40 -8.93 -1.69
N SER A 116 8.40 -7.62 -1.83
CA SER A 116 7.17 -6.86 -2.05
C SER A 116 6.58 -7.20 -3.41
N TYR A 117 5.25 -7.31 -3.48
CA TYR A 117 4.53 -7.79 -4.66
C TYR A 117 3.29 -6.94 -4.99
N TYR A 118 3.38 -5.65 -4.75
CA TYR A 118 2.28 -4.72 -5.02
C TYR A 118 2.01 -4.63 -6.52
N LYS A 119 0.73 -4.85 -6.90
CA LYS A 119 0.28 -4.91 -8.31
C LYS A 119 1.12 -5.88 -9.16
N LYS A 120 1.57 -6.98 -8.55
CA LYS A 120 2.43 -8.01 -9.17
C LYS A 120 3.82 -7.51 -9.59
N ASN A 121 4.28 -6.38 -9.06
CA ASN A 121 5.64 -5.91 -9.25
C ASN A 121 6.52 -6.39 -8.09
N GLU A 122 7.53 -7.19 -8.40
CA GLU A 122 8.49 -7.67 -7.41
C GLU A 122 9.52 -6.60 -7.09
N VAL A 123 9.65 -6.26 -5.81
CA VAL A 123 10.71 -5.37 -5.30
C VAL A 123 11.38 -6.03 -4.11
N SER A 124 12.67 -6.30 -4.23
CA SER A 124 13.46 -6.98 -3.20
C SER A 124 14.16 -5.99 -2.27
N HIS A 125 13.98 -6.18 -0.98
CA HIS A 125 14.71 -5.53 0.10
C HIS A 125 15.05 -6.58 1.16
N ASP A 126 16.24 -6.50 1.74
CA ASP A 126 16.68 -7.50 2.73
C ASP A 126 16.11 -7.23 4.13
N ASP A 127 15.90 -5.96 4.47
CA ASP A 127 15.54 -5.51 5.81
C ASP A 127 14.27 -4.63 5.88
N GLN A 128 13.61 -4.43 4.74
CA GLN A 128 12.42 -3.59 4.64
C GLN A 128 11.31 -4.27 3.84
N PHE A 129 10.08 -3.87 4.10
CA PHE A 129 8.92 -4.22 3.28
C PHE A 129 8.22 -2.97 2.76
N GLU A 130 7.57 -3.09 1.62
CA GLU A 130 6.79 -2.04 1.01
C GLU A 130 5.34 -2.09 1.51
N CYS A 131 4.83 -0.95 1.94
CA CYS A 131 3.44 -0.76 2.32
C CYS A 131 2.82 0.38 1.51
N HIS A 132 1.57 0.22 1.17
CA HIS A 132 0.78 1.27 0.54
C HIS A 132 -0.27 1.78 1.52
N ALA A 133 -0.06 3.01 2.02
CA ALA A 133 -0.88 3.61 3.06
C ALA A 133 -1.84 4.64 2.49
N GLY A 134 -3.11 4.47 2.81
CA GLY A 134 -4.18 5.42 2.52
C GLY A 134 -4.83 5.97 3.79
N GLY A 135 -5.79 6.88 3.65
CA GLY A 135 -6.53 7.45 4.77
C GLY A 135 -7.41 6.45 5.52
N PHE A 136 -7.87 5.40 4.84
CA PHE A 136 -8.80 4.40 5.39
C PHE A 136 -8.26 2.97 5.33
N VAL A 137 -7.31 2.70 4.45
CA VAL A 137 -6.77 1.35 4.20
C VAL A 137 -5.28 1.42 4.00
N ALA A 138 -4.55 0.53 4.67
CA ALA A 138 -3.16 0.22 4.39
C ALA A 138 -3.03 -1.22 3.90
N GLY A 139 -2.14 -1.45 2.94
CA GLY A 139 -1.97 -2.75 2.32
C GLY A 139 -0.52 -3.16 2.17
N VAL A 140 -0.25 -4.45 2.36
CA VAL A 140 1.05 -5.09 2.13
C VAL A 140 0.84 -6.32 1.26
N ALA A 141 1.53 -6.35 0.14
CA ALA A 141 1.59 -7.51 -0.74
C ALA A 141 3.02 -8.08 -0.71
N LEU A 142 3.14 -9.35 -0.47
CA LEU A 142 4.39 -10.09 -0.45
C LEU A 142 4.31 -11.31 -1.36
N ILE A 143 5.46 -11.78 -1.81
CA ILE A 143 5.63 -13.07 -2.47
C ILE A 143 6.88 -13.73 -1.90
N GLY A 144 6.86 -15.04 -1.70
CA GLY A 144 8.00 -15.74 -1.15
C GLY A 144 8.00 -17.21 -1.51
N ASP A 145 9.19 -17.81 -1.41
CA ASP A 145 9.40 -19.22 -1.69
C ASP A 145 9.30 -20.03 -0.40
N VAL A 146 8.31 -20.91 -0.35
CA VAL A 146 8.17 -21.87 0.74
C VAL A 146 9.16 -22.99 0.55
N VAL A 147 9.96 -23.24 1.57
CA VAL A 147 11.03 -24.21 1.53
C VAL A 147 11.13 -25.03 2.82
N LYS A 148 11.82 -26.14 2.73
CA LYS A 148 12.37 -26.83 3.88
C LYS A 148 13.86 -26.54 3.95
N LEU A 149 14.28 -25.90 5.03
CA LEU A 149 15.69 -25.64 5.33
C LEU A 149 16.29 -26.76 6.17
N ALA A 150 17.61 -26.94 6.04
CA ALA A 150 18.36 -27.79 6.94
C ALA A 150 18.26 -27.27 8.38
N LYS A 151 18.34 -28.20 9.36
CA LYS A 151 18.37 -27.86 10.79
C LYS A 151 19.78 -27.40 11.19
#